data_40c0ccd57511e76d960afc956ab56ec0
#
_entry.id   40c0ccd57511e76d960afc956ab56ec0
#
_cell.length_a   1.000
_cell.length_b   1.000
_cell.length_c   1.000
_cell.angle_alpha   90.00
_cell.angle_beta   90.00
_cell.angle_gamma   90.00
#
_symmetry.space_group_name_H-M   'P 1'
#
loop_
_entity.id
_entity.type
_entity.pdbx_description
1 polymer ?
#
loop_
_entity_poly.entity_id
_entity_poly.type
_entity_poly.pdbx_seq_one_letter_code
_entity_poly.pdbx_strand_id
1 'polypeptide(L)'
;MDTSRILILGANGQLGLELKAKYPNAQTADIDELDITNKESVASYDWSSVDIILNAAAYTNVDGAESPEGRVLAWKVNADAVGNLVAAAAQHDAILVHISTDYVFDGTKNEHKETEAFAPLSVYGASKAAGDLLVSLAPKFYILRTSWVIGEGNNFVRTMLGLGKKGINPTVVADQIGRLTFTSELVRAIDHLLTKKADFGTYNVSNSGIAASWADITREIFAQASYDLQVTDTTTAEYFKGKDGIAPRPLQSSLSLEKIQATGFTPADWKENLKQYIQKEQTS
;
A
#
# COMPACT_ATOMS: atom_id res chain seq x y z
N MET A 1 20.54 -11.65 7.22
CA MET A 1 19.49 -12.10 6.26
C MET A 1 20.15 -12.29 4.91
N ASP A 2 20.02 -13.46 4.29
CA ASP A 2 20.49 -13.70 2.92
C ASP A 2 19.42 -13.18 1.95
N THR A 3 19.75 -12.11 1.22
CA THR A 3 18.79 -11.45 0.31
C THR A 3 18.55 -12.22 -0.98
N SER A 4 19.41 -13.19 -1.34
CA SER A 4 19.19 -14.06 -2.51
C SER A 4 18.06 -15.08 -2.29
N ARG A 5 17.63 -15.26 -1.04
CA ARG A 5 16.54 -16.14 -0.64
C ARG A 5 15.20 -15.40 -0.41
N ILE A 6 15.13 -14.16 -0.89
CA ILE A 6 13.89 -13.36 -0.93
C ILE A 6 13.25 -13.54 -2.31
N LEU A 7 11.93 -13.76 -2.34
CA LEU A 7 11.11 -13.68 -3.54
C LEU A 7 10.20 -12.45 -3.45
N ILE A 8 10.31 -11.53 -4.41
CA ILE A 8 9.46 -10.35 -4.54
C ILE A 8 8.38 -10.65 -5.60
N LEU A 9 7.11 -10.66 -5.18
CA LEU A 9 5.93 -10.81 -6.04
C LEU A 9 5.32 -9.44 -6.36
N GLY A 10 4.85 -9.24 -7.59
CA GLY A 10 4.42 -7.93 -8.05
C GLY A 10 5.61 -6.98 -8.24
N ALA A 11 6.71 -7.50 -8.72
CA ALA A 11 8.02 -6.86 -8.80
C ALA A 11 8.04 -5.62 -9.71
N ASN A 12 7.06 -5.45 -10.61
CA ASN A 12 6.94 -4.31 -11.53
C ASN A 12 6.00 -3.21 -11.02
N GLY A 13 5.31 -3.44 -9.88
CA GLY A 13 4.50 -2.42 -9.22
C GLY A 13 5.34 -1.37 -8.46
N GLN A 14 4.67 -0.29 -8.00
CA GLN A 14 5.35 0.83 -7.30
C GLN A 14 6.24 0.35 -6.15
N LEU A 15 5.71 -0.49 -5.26
CA LEU A 15 6.48 -1.05 -4.13
C LEU A 15 7.49 -2.10 -4.60
N GLY A 16 7.13 -2.92 -5.59
CA GLY A 16 8.03 -3.94 -6.15
C GLY A 16 9.32 -3.35 -6.71
N LEU A 17 9.25 -2.22 -7.41
CA LEU A 17 10.41 -1.48 -7.92
C LEU A 17 11.33 -1.02 -6.78
N GLU A 18 10.76 -0.49 -5.70
CA GLU A 18 11.53 -0.04 -4.53
C GLU A 18 12.16 -1.23 -3.78
N LEU A 19 11.42 -2.35 -3.66
CA LEU A 19 11.95 -3.59 -3.07
C LEU A 19 13.11 -4.16 -3.89
N LYS A 20 13.02 -4.16 -5.23
CA LYS A 20 14.14 -4.56 -6.11
C LYS A 20 15.37 -3.69 -5.90
N ALA A 21 15.19 -2.39 -5.77
CA ALA A 21 16.30 -1.47 -5.50
C ALA A 21 16.96 -1.75 -4.15
N LYS A 22 16.18 -2.07 -3.12
CA LYS A 22 16.69 -2.41 -1.78
C LYS A 22 17.37 -3.79 -1.74
N TYR A 23 16.82 -4.77 -2.45
CA TYR A 23 17.28 -6.15 -2.44
C TYR A 23 17.69 -6.61 -3.87
N PRO A 24 18.81 -6.11 -4.40
CA PRO A 24 19.19 -6.36 -5.81
C PRO A 24 19.50 -7.82 -6.12
N ASN A 25 19.76 -8.65 -5.10
CA ASN A 25 19.99 -10.09 -5.25
C ASN A 25 18.72 -10.93 -5.04
N ALA A 26 17.58 -10.31 -4.72
CA ALA A 26 16.32 -11.03 -4.54
C ALA A 26 15.82 -11.61 -5.86
N GLN A 27 15.15 -12.75 -5.77
CA GLN A 27 14.38 -13.31 -6.87
C GLN A 27 13.15 -12.43 -7.09
N THR A 28 12.73 -12.26 -8.32
CA THR A 28 11.54 -11.47 -8.67
C THR A 28 10.61 -12.28 -9.53
N ALA A 29 9.32 -12.16 -9.32
CA ALA A 29 8.32 -12.71 -10.21
C ALA A 29 7.13 -11.75 -10.33
N ASP A 30 6.58 -11.70 -11.53
CA ASP A 30 5.30 -11.07 -11.82
C ASP A 30 4.39 -12.15 -12.45
N ILE A 31 3.23 -11.77 -12.97
CA ILE A 31 2.22 -12.72 -13.42
C ILE A 31 2.73 -13.69 -14.51
N ASP A 32 3.67 -13.26 -15.35
CA ASP A 32 4.23 -14.07 -16.43
C ASP A 32 5.18 -15.17 -15.92
N GLU A 33 5.87 -14.94 -14.80
CA GLU A 33 6.81 -15.90 -14.19
C GLU A 33 6.12 -16.77 -13.14
N LEU A 34 5.18 -16.18 -12.37
CA LEU A 34 4.44 -16.89 -11.33
C LEU A 34 3.03 -16.28 -11.18
N ASP A 35 2.06 -16.87 -11.87
CA ASP A 35 0.66 -16.52 -11.64
C ASP A 35 0.19 -17.04 -10.28
N ILE A 36 0.23 -16.16 -9.27
CA ILE A 36 -0.20 -16.49 -7.90
C ILE A 36 -1.70 -16.82 -7.79
N THR A 37 -2.50 -16.45 -8.80
CA THR A 37 -3.94 -16.79 -8.87
C THR A 37 -4.19 -18.21 -9.37
N ASN A 38 -3.16 -18.86 -9.93
CA ASN A 38 -3.21 -20.24 -10.39
C ASN A 38 -2.54 -21.15 -9.36
N LYS A 39 -3.33 -22.02 -8.73
CA LYS A 39 -2.87 -22.91 -7.67
C LYS A 39 -1.79 -23.89 -8.16
N GLU A 40 -1.92 -24.38 -9.38
CA GLU A 40 -0.96 -25.30 -10.01
C GLU A 40 0.36 -24.59 -10.29
N SER A 41 0.33 -23.34 -10.76
CA SER A 41 1.53 -22.50 -10.93
C SER A 41 2.28 -22.33 -9.62
N VAL A 42 1.58 -21.99 -8.53
CA VAL A 42 2.18 -21.84 -7.20
C VAL A 42 2.73 -23.16 -6.67
N ALA A 43 2.01 -24.28 -6.86
CA ALA A 43 2.44 -25.59 -6.38
C ALA A 43 3.67 -26.14 -7.14
N SER A 44 3.84 -25.78 -8.41
CA SER A 44 4.96 -26.23 -9.25
C SER A 44 6.19 -25.30 -9.22
N TYR A 45 6.08 -24.14 -8.60
CA TYR A 45 7.20 -23.22 -8.48
C TYR A 45 8.32 -23.80 -7.61
N ASP A 46 9.58 -23.51 -7.92
CA ASP A 46 10.74 -23.99 -7.10
C ASP A 46 10.94 -23.08 -5.87
N TRP A 47 10.36 -23.50 -4.76
CA TRP A 47 10.47 -22.81 -3.46
C TRP A 47 11.75 -23.15 -2.69
N SER A 48 12.62 -24.04 -3.17
CA SER A 48 13.78 -24.57 -2.42
C SER A 48 14.77 -23.48 -1.99
N SER A 49 14.80 -22.37 -2.73
CA SER A 49 15.68 -21.21 -2.46
C SER A 49 14.95 -20.00 -1.86
N VAL A 50 13.71 -20.15 -1.38
CA VAL A 50 12.90 -19.05 -0.87
C VAL A 50 12.67 -19.17 0.63
N ASP A 51 13.24 -18.25 1.42
CA ASP A 51 12.99 -18.14 2.87
C ASP A 51 11.99 -17.02 3.20
N ILE A 52 11.85 -16.03 2.32
CA ILE A 52 10.99 -14.86 2.53
C ILE A 52 10.22 -14.55 1.24
N ILE A 53 8.91 -14.44 1.36
CA ILE A 53 8.01 -14.00 0.28
C ILE A 53 7.57 -12.57 0.59
N LEU A 54 7.95 -11.59 -0.25
CA LEU A 54 7.48 -10.21 -0.19
C LEU A 54 6.35 -10.05 -1.20
N ASN A 55 5.10 -10.18 -0.73
CA ASN A 55 3.93 -10.06 -1.59
C ASN A 55 3.49 -8.60 -1.73
N ALA A 56 3.97 -7.94 -2.79
CA ALA A 56 3.53 -6.62 -3.24
C ALA A 56 2.49 -6.70 -4.38
N ALA A 57 2.12 -7.92 -4.82
CA ALA A 57 1.07 -8.12 -5.83
C ALA A 57 -0.31 -7.88 -5.23
N ALA A 58 -1.12 -7.07 -5.89
CA ALA A 58 -2.51 -6.81 -5.50
C ALA A 58 -3.31 -6.26 -6.69
N TYR A 59 -4.60 -6.50 -6.69
CA TYR A 59 -5.55 -5.73 -7.50
C TYR A 59 -5.83 -4.42 -6.77
N THR A 60 -5.43 -3.29 -7.35
CA THR A 60 -5.46 -1.96 -6.70
C THR A 60 -6.41 -0.96 -7.37
N ASN A 61 -7.12 -1.35 -8.42
CA ASN A 61 -8.12 -0.50 -9.05
C ASN A 61 -9.40 -0.48 -8.18
N VAL A 62 -9.44 0.45 -7.22
CA VAL A 62 -10.48 0.55 -6.19
C VAL A 62 -11.86 0.71 -6.80
N ASP A 63 -12.03 1.66 -7.74
CA ASP A 63 -13.31 1.91 -8.41
C ASP A 63 -13.67 0.75 -9.36
N GLY A 64 -12.69 0.24 -10.10
CA GLY A 64 -12.90 -0.90 -10.99
C GLY A 64 -13.37 -2.17 -10.26
N ALA A 65 -13.04 -2.33 -8.98
CA ALA A 65 -13.50 -3.46 -8.15
C ALA A 65 -15.03 -3.47 -7.93
N GLU A 66 -15.71 -2.33 -8.08
CA GLU A 66 -17.16 -2.26 -7.93
C GLU A 66 -17.91 -2.82 -9.15
N SER A 67 -17.24 -2.97 -10.32
CA SER A 67 -17.83 -3.63 -11.49
C SER A 67 -17.94 -5.14 -11.27
N PRO A 68 -18.86 -5.85 -11.98
CA PRO A 68 -18.97 -7.32 -11.88
C PRO A 68 -17.66 -8.05 -12.16
N GLU A 69 -16.95 -7.69 -13.23
CA GLU A 69 -15.67 -8.28 -13.63
C GLU A 69 -14.54 -7.91 -12.66
N GLY A 70 -14.46 -6.64 -12.27
CA GLY A 70 -13.46 -6.15 -11.33
C GLY A 70 -13.60 -6.78 -9.94
N ARG A 71 -14.84 -7.04 -9.50
CA ARG A 71 -15.11 -7.76 -8.25
C ARG A 71 -14.50 -9.16 -8.26
N VAL A 72 -14.73 -9.91 -9.33
CA VAL A 72 -14.14 -11.25 -9.47
C VAL A 72 -12.61 -11.19 -9.43
N LEU A 73 -12.01 -10.25 -10.16
CA LEU A 73 -10.56 -10.07 -10.19
C LEU A 73 -10.00 -9.63 -8.84
N ALA A 74 -10.66 -8.69 -8.15
CA ALA A 74 -10.24 -8.23 -6.82
C ALA A 74 -10.21 -9.38 -5.81
N TRP A 75 -11.25 -10.21 -5.76
CA TRP A 75 -11.28 -11.39 -4.88
C TRP A 75 -10.24 -12.42 -5.29
N LYS A 76 -10.12 -12.72 -6.60
CA LYS A 76 -9.14 -13.68 -7.12
C LYS A 76 -7.71 -13.31 -6.74
N VAL A 77 -7.32 -12.01 -6.86
CA VAL A 77 -5.94 -11.56 -6.60
C VAL A 77 -5.71 -11.28 -5.12
N ASN A 78 -6.66 -10.59 -4.45
CA ASN A 78 -6.44 -10.13 -3.08
C ASN A 78 -6.82 -11.16 -2.00
N ALA A 79 -7.54 -12.22 -2.35
CA ALA A 79 -7.93 -13.29 -1.41
C ALA A 79 -7.46 -14.68 -1.90
N ASP A 80 -7.96 -15.20 -3.03
CA ASP A 80 -7.65 -16.58 -3.45
C ASP A 80 -6.14 -16.78 -3.66
N ALA A 81 -5.48 -15.86 -4.39
CA ALA A 81 -4.04 -15.88 -4.60
C ALA A 81 -3.25 -15.81 -3.29
N VAL A 82 -3.72 -14.99 -2.33
CA VAL A 82 -3.11 -14.90 -1.00
C VAL A 82 -3.21 -16.24 -0.27
N GLY A 83 -4.34 -16.95 -0.38
CA GLY A 83 -4.50 -18.30 0.15
C GLY A 83 -3.48 -19.30 -0.44
N ASN A 84 -3.19 -19.21 -1.75
CA ASN A 84 -2.16 -20.02 -2.38
C ASN A 84 -0.76 -19.72 -1.81
N LEU A 85 -0.44 -18.44 -1.59
CA LEU A 85 0.84 -18.03 -0.99
C LEU A 85 0.96 -18.46 0.48
N VAL A 86 -0.12 -18.41 1.26
CA VAL A 86 -0.16 -18.92 2.64
C VAL A 86 0.16 -20.41 2.67
N ALA A 87 -0.44 -21.20 1.76
CA ALA A 87 -0.16 -22.62 1.66
C ALA A 87 1.31 -22.89 1.31
N ALA A 88 1.87 -22.17 0.33
CA ALA A 88 3.27 -22.27 -0.05
C ALA A 88 4.21 -21.88 1.10
N ALA A 89 3.95 -20.74 1.77
CA ALA A 89 4.75 -20.28 2.92
C ALA A 89 4.75 -21.30 4.06
N ALA A 90 3.60 -21.90 4.38
CA ALA A 90 3.50 -22.92 5.42
C ALA A 90 4.22 -24.23 5.02
N GLN A 91 4.11 -24.68 3.76
CA GLN A 91 4.75 -25.89 3.28
C GLN A 91 6.28 -25.78 3.25
N HIS A 92 6.82 -24.60 2.92
CA HIS A 92 8.26 -24.37 2.72
C HIS A 92 8.91 -23.61 3.88
N ASP A 93 8.20 -23.44 5.00
CA ASP A 93 8.66 -22.75 6.22
C ASP A 93 9.14 -21.30 5.98
N ALA A 94 8.59 -20.64 4.93
CA ALA A 94 8.94 -19.29 4.55
C ALA A 94 8.18 -18.23 5.35
N ILE A 95 8.80 -17.04 5.52
CA ILE A 95 8.14 -15.87 6.09
C ILE A 95 7.31 -15.20 4.97
N LEU A 96 6.01 -14.98 5.21
CA LEU A 96 5.15 -14.23 4.30
C LEU A 96 4.98 -12.78 4.77
N VAL A 97 5.49 -11.83 4.00
CA VAL A 97 5.24 -10.39 4.19
C VAL A 97 4.17 -9.95 3.19
N HIS A 98 3.02 -9.51 3.69
CA HIS A 98 1.87 -9.13 2.88
C HIS A 98 1.51 -7.66 3.06
N ILE A 99 1.31 -6.96 1.95
CA ILE A 99 0.90 -5.55 1.96
C ILE A 99 -0.62 -5.46 1.93
N SER A 100 -1.18 -4.78 2.93
CA SER A 100 -2.61 -4.53 3.08
C SER A 100 -2.92 -3.03 3.07
N THR A 101 -4.11 -2.63 3.48
CA THR A 101 -4.65 -1.28 3.30
C THR A 101 -5.48 -0.83 4.50
N ASP A 102 -5.59 0.49 4.69
CA ASP A 102 -6.55 1.15 5.55
C ASP A 102 -8.02 0.92 5.14
N TYR A 103 -8.28 0.56 3.88
CA TYR A 103 -9.63 0.25 3.38
C TYR A 103 -10.28 -0.98 4.03
N VAL A 104 -9.56 -1.71 4.85
CA VAL A 104 -10.13 -2.76 5.71
C VAL A 104 -10.97 -2.20 6.86
N PHE A 105 -10.93 -0.90 7.09
CA PHE A 105 -11.70 -0.15 8.09
C PHE A 105 -12.78 0.73 7.44
N ASP A 106 -13.73 1.21 8.26
CA ASP A 106 -14.82 2.10 7.80
C ASP A 106 -14.45 3.59 7.75
N GLY A 107 -13.29 3.97 8.28
CA GLY A 107 -12.85 5.35 8.31
C GLY A 107 -13.67 6.25 9.26
N THR A 108 -14.29 5.72 10.29
CA THR A 108 -15.07 6.49 11.28
C THR A 108 -14.23 6.98 12.46
N LYS A 109 -13.05 6.40 12.70
CA LYS A 109 -12.14 6.79 13.77
C LYS A 109 -11.04 7.69 13.26
N ASN A 110 -10.62 8.66 14.06
CA ASN A 110 -9.52 9.55 13.73
C ASN A 110 -8.18 8.81 13.53
N GLU A 111 -8.01 7.64 14.16
CA GLU A 111 -6.84 6.78 14.01
C GLU A 111 -7.24 5.32 14.23
N HIS A 112 -6.84 4.44 13.28
CA HIS A 112 -7.15 3.02 13.28
C HIS A 112 -5.98 2.20 13.84
N LYS A 113 -6.27 1.26 14.76
CA LYS A 113 -5.29 0.34 15.35
C LYS A 113 -5.34 -1.03 14.68
N GLU A 114 -4.25 -1.80 14.79
CA GLU A 114 -4.16 -3.15 14.22
C GLU A 114 -5.19 -4.12 14.78
N THR A 115 -5.62 -3.90 16.03
CA THR A 115 -6.61 -4.74 16.75
C THR A 115 -8.06 -4.40 16.42
N GLU A 116 -8.30 -3.37 15.62
CA GLU A 116 -9.65 -2.98 15.23
C GLU A 116 -10.29 -4.03 14.32
N ALA A 117 -11.59 -4.28 14.52
CA ALA A 117 -12.35 -5.18 13.68
C ALA A 117 -12.44 -4.66 12.24
N PHE A 118 -12.44 -5.57 11.28
CA PHE A 118 -12.67 -5.22 9.87
C PHE A 118 -14.08 -4.66 9.67
N ALA A 119 -14.18 -3.56 8.93
CA ALA A 119 -15.42 -2.92 8.54
C ALA A 119 -15.29 -2.26 7.14
N PRO A 120 -14.87 -3.01 6.10
CA PRO A 120 -14.59 -2.44 4.79
C PRO A 120 -15.85 -1.89 4.13
N LEU A 121 -15.74 -0.72 3.50
CA LEU A 121 -16.86 -0.05 2.80
C LEU A 121 -16.99 -0.49 1.34
N SER A 122 -15.91 -0.97 0.70
CA SER A 122 -15.81 -1.24 -0.72
C SER A 122 -15.46 -2.71 -1.00
N VAL A 123 -15.69 -3.15 -2.24
CA VAL A 123 -15.28 -4.49 -2.70
C VAL A 123 -13.76 -4.66 -2.58
N TYR A 124 -12.98 -3.64 -2.95
CA TYR A 124 -11.53 -3.65 -2.77
C TYR A 124 -11.15 -3.90 -1.30
N GLY A 125 -11.69 -3.09 -0.39
CA GLY A 125 -11.44 -3.22 1.05
C GLY A 125 -11.83 -4.60 1.59
N ALA A 126 -12.99 -5.13 1.18
CA ALA A 126 -13.45 -6.46 1.57
C ALA A 126 -12.52 -7.57 1.07
N SER A 127 -12.06 -7.49 -0.18
CA SER A 127 -11.12 -8.47 -0.75
C SER A 127 -9.76 -8.44 -0.03
N LYS A 128 -9.27 -7.26 0.34
CA LYS A 128 -8.03 -7.10 1.12
C LYS A 128 -8.17 -7.60 2.56
N ALA A 129 -9.31 -7.33 3.21
CA ALA A 129 -9.60 -7.86 4.55
C ALA A 129 -9.66 -9.40 4.55
N ALA A 130 -10.23 -10.02 3.51
CA ALA A 130 -10.20 -11.47 3.34
C ALA A 130 -8.76 -12.00 3.19
N GLY A 131 -7.91 -11.31 2.43
CA GLY A 131 -6.47 -11.61 2.35
C GLY A 131 -5.77 -11.54 3.69
N ASP A 132 -6.02 -10.49 4.49
CA ASP A 132 -5.46 -10.35 5.84
C ASP A 132 -5.83 -11.54 6.75
N LEU A 133 -7.11 -11.97 6.70
CA LEU A 133 -7.57 -13.14 7.45
C LEU A 133 -6.82 -14.41 7.04
N LEU A 134 -6.63 -14.63 5.73
CA LEU A 134 -5.89 -15.79 5.23
C LEU A 134 -4.41 -15.74 5.64
N VAL A 135 -3.75 -14.58 5.54
CA VAL A 135 -2.35 -14.43 5.96
C VAL A 135 -2.16 -14.71 7.44
N SER A 136 -3.14 -14.37 8.28
CA SER A 136 -3.08 -14.63 9.73
C SER A 136 -3.05 -16.13 10.09
N LEU A 137 -3.33 -17.01 9.12
CA LEU A 137 -3.21 -18.48 9.27
C LEU A 137 -1.79 -19.00 8.98
N ALA A 138 -0.92 -18.18 8.37
CA ALA A 138 0.47 -18.58 8.11
C ALA A 138 1.26 -18.64 9.43
N PRO A 139 2.18 -19.63 9.60
CA PRO A 139 2.97 -19.75 10.83
C PRO A 139 3.92 -18.57 11.07
N LYS A 140 4.43 -17.95 10.00
CA LYS A 140 5.41 -16.86 10.03
C LYS A 140 4.95 -15.77 9.06
N PHE A 141 4.39 -14.68 9.59
CA PHE A 141 3.88 -13.62 8.72
C PHE A 141 4.07 -12.21 9.27
N TYR A 142 4.15 -11.26 8.36
CA TYR A 142 3.94 -9.84 8.62
C TYR A 142 2.85 -9.34 7.68
N ILE A 143 1.80 -8.73 8.21
CA ILE A 143 0.84 -7.94 7.44
C ILE A 143 1.18 -6.47 7.68
N LEU A 144 1.48 -5.72 6.63
CA LEU A 144 1.68 -4.29 6.69
C LEU A 144 0.46 -3.57 6.11
N ARG A 145 -0.40 -3.02 6.98
CA ARG A 145 -1.51 -2.16 6.56
C ARG A 145 -0.96 -0.76 6.31
N THR A 146 -1.25 -0.21 5.16
CA THR A 146 -0.76 1.10 4.74
C THR A 146 -1.86 1.93 4.09
N SER A 147 -1.61 3.22 3.87
CA SER A 147 -2.55 4.15 3.22
C SER A 147 -1.79 5.05 2.23
N TRP A 148 -2.47 5.53 1.19
CA TRP A 148 -2.03 6.62 0.31
C TRP A 148 -0.60 6.47 -0.21
N VAL A 149 -0.32 5.32 -0.83
CA VAL A 149 1.04 4.94 -1.25
C VAL A 149 1.53 5.82 -2.40
N ILE A 150 2.75 6.34 -2.27
CA ILE A 150 3.45 7.16 -3.25
C ILE A 150 4.78 6.47 -3.61
N GLY A 151 4.94 6.17 -4.90
CA GLY A 151 6.15 5.54 -5.44
C GLY A 151 6.34 5.91 -6.91
N GLU A 152 7.06 5.06 -7.65
CA GLU A 152 7.21 5.22 -9.09
C GLU A 152 5.90 4.99 -9.84
N GLY A 153 5.73 5.63 -11.01
CA GLY A 153 4.52 5.53 -11.83
C GLY A 153 3.45 6.56 -11.46
N ASN A 154 2.22 6.32 -11.86
CA ASN A 154 1.11 7.24 -11.64
C ASN A 154 0.70 7.26 -10.19
N ASN A 155 0.68 8.45 -9.57
CA ASN A 155 0.23 8.67 -8.21
C ASN A 155 -0.30 10.10 -8.03
N PHE A 156 -0.89 10.37 -6.86
CA PHE A 156 -1.50 11.66 -6.56
C PHE A 156 -0.50 12.82 -6.64
N VAL A 157 0.70 12.67 -6.10
CA VAL A 157 1.73 13.73 -6.09
C VAL A 157 2.12 14.10 -7.52
N ARG A 158 2.41 13.11 -8.38
CA ARG A 158 2.71 13.34 -9.80
C ARG A 158 1.55 14.01 -10.53
N THR A 159 0.31 13.64 -10.22
CA THR A 159 -0.87 14.28 -10.81
C THR A 159 -0.93 15.75 -10.44
N MET A 160 -0.74 16.10 -9.16
CA MET A 160 -0.75 17.50 -8.69
C MET A 160 0.42 18.30 -9.26
N LEU A 161 1.63 17.73 -9.31
CA LEU A 161 2.78 18.38 -9.98
C LEU A 161 2.49 18.63 -11.46
N GLY A 162 1.83 17.70 -12.14
CA GLY A 162 1.42 17.87 -13.55
C GLY A 162 0.40 19.01 -13.74
N LEU A 163 -0.55 19.18 -12.81
CA LEU A 163 -1.47 20.32 -12.80
C LEU A 163 -0.71 21.63 -12.52
N GLY A 164 0.21 21.60 -11.56
CA GLY A 164 1.06 22.75 -11.22
C GLY A 164 1.87 23.25 -12.40
N LYS A 165 2.54 22.34 -13.12
CA LYS A 165 3.28 22.67 -14.37
C LYS A 165 2.40 23.32 -15.45
N LYS A 166 1.09 23.00 -15.46
CA LYS A 166 0.11 23.56 -16.41
C LYS A 166 -0.56 24.85 -15.92
N GLY A 167 -0.26 25.31 -14.70
CA GLY A 167 -0.90 26.49 -14.09
C GLY A 167 -2.38 26.29 -13.77
N ILE A 168 -2.82 25.07 -13.50
CA ILE A 168 -4.24 24.75 -13.25
C ILE A 168 -4.52 24.77 -11.76
N ASN A 169 -5.52 25.57 -11.33
CA ASN A 169 -6.08 25.58 -9.97
C ASN A 169 -7.05 24.40 -9.80
N PRO A 170 -6.71 23.36 -9.01
CA PRO A 170 -7.55 22.19 -8.86
C PRO A 170 -8.65 22.37 -7.80
N THR A 171 -9.75 21.61 -7.97
CA THR A 171 -10.71 21.35 -6.90
C THR A 171 -10.37 19.97 -6.31
N VAL A 172 -10.12 19.90 -5.00
CA VAL A 172 -9.58 18.71 -4.33
C VAL A 172 -10.40 18.40 -3.07
N VAL A 173 -10.59 17.11 -2.80
CA VAL A 173 -11.33 16.60 -1.63
C VAL A 173 -10.63 17.02 -0.33
N ALA A 174 -11.39 17.62 0.59
CA ALA A 174 -10.92 18.16 1.87
C ALA A 174 -11.46 17.41 3.11
N ASP A 175 -12.32 16.40 2.92
CA ASP A 175 -12.94 15.61 4.00
C ASP A 175 -12.39 14.17 4.11
N GLN A 176 -11.46 13.77 3.25
CA GLN A 176 -10.65 12.55 3.44
C GLN A 176 -9.33 12.95 4.10
N ILE A 177 -9.06 12.37 5.26
CA ILE A 177 -7.92 12.70 6.12
C ILE A 177 -6.99 11.49 6.27
N GLY A 178 -5.68 11.68 6.07
CA GLY A 178 -4.69 10.62 6.18
C GLY A 178 -3.26 11.16 6.11
N ARG A 179 -2.32 10.27 5.83
CA ARG A 179 -0.91 10.59 5.60
C ARG A 179 -0.44 9.90 4.34
N LEU A 180 0.44 10.55 3.58
CA LEU A 180 1.15 9.89 2.49
C LEU A 180 2.05 8.79 3.06
N THR A 181 2.17 7.68 2.34
CA THR A 181 3.14 6.64 2.63
C THR A 181 4.03 6.44 1.40
N PHE A 182 5.28 6.82 1.52
CA PHE A 182 6.23 6.60 0.43
C PHE A 182 6.69 5.14 0.40
N THR A 183 6.89 4.58 -0.80
CA THR A 183 7.35 3.20 -0.97
C THR A 183 8.68 2.96 -0.26
N SER A 184 9.56 3.96 -0.22
CA SER A 184 10.81 3.91 0.54
C SER A 184 10.58 3.70 2.04
N GLU A 185 9.52 4.27 2.61
CA GLU A 185 9.16 4.06 4.02
C GLU A 185 8.63 2.66 4.28
N LEU A 186 7.81 2.13 3.38
CA LEU A 186 7.35 0.73 3.45
C LEU A 186 8.54 -0.24 3.39
N VAL A 187 9.48 -0.01 2.49
CA VAL A 187 10.69 -0.84 2.38
C VAL A 187 11.56 -0.75 3.63
N ARG A 188 11.72 0.45 4.23
CA ARG A 188 12.42 0.62 5.51
C ARG A 188 11.75 -0.17 6.63
N ALA A 189 10.42 -0.14 6.69
CA ALA A 189 9.65 -0.87 7.71
C ALA A 189 9.78 -2.39 7.52
N ILE A 190 9.67 -2.90 6.29
CA ILE A 190 9.87 -4.32 5.97
C ILE A 190 11.29 -4.77 6.39
N ASP A 191 12.32 -4.03 5.95
CA ASP A 191 13.71 -4.34 6.29
C ASP A 191 13.95 -4.33 7.81
N HIS A 192 13.36 -3.36 8.52
CA HIS A 192 13.44 -3.28 9.97
C HIS A 192 12.81 -4.51 10.64
N LEU A 193 11.57 -4.86 10.31
CA LEU A 193 10.87 -6.00 10.92
C LEU A 193 11.62 -7.31 10.68
N LEU A 194 12.12 -7.54 9.46
CA LEU A 194 12.89 -8.72 9.10
C LEU A 194 14.26 -8.78 9.79
N THR A 195 14.99 -7.65 9.82
CA THR A 195 16.34 -7.57 10.40
C THR A 195 16.30 -7.67 11.93
N LYS A 196 15.33 -7.01 12.56
CA LYS A 196 15.12 -7.07 14.01
C LYS A 196 14.48 -8.37 14.47
N LYS A 197 13.96 -9.18 13.54
CA LYS A 197 13.15 -10.37 13.85
C LYS A 197 12.03 -10.01 14.82
N ALA A 198 11.32 -8.93 14.50
CA ALA A 198 10.19 -8.48 15.30
C ALA A 198 9.12 -9.59 15.40
N ASP A 199 8.27 -9.53 16.41
CA ASP A 199 7.19 -10.50 16.57
C ASP A 199 6.30 -10.56 15.32
N PHE A 200 5.98 -11.77 14.87
CA PHE A 200 5.06 -11.94 13.74
C PHE A 200 3.69 -11.34 14.04
N GLY A 201 3.02 -10.86 13.01
CA GLY A 201 1.70 -10.28 13.14
C GLY A 201 1.42 -9.10 12.22
N THR A 202 0.34 -8.38 12.50
CA THR A 202 -0.08 -7.21 11.73
C THR A 202 0.54 -5.95 12.30
N TYR A 203 1.03 -5.07 11.41
CA TYR A 203 1.58 -3.76 11.70
C TYR A 203 0.95 -2.71 10.78
N ASN A 204 0.55 -1.59 11.34
CA ASN A 204 0.23 -0.41 10.58
C ASN A 204 1.53 0.32 10.20
N VAL A 205 1.66 0.69 8.93
CA VAL A 205 2.86 1.36 8.40
C VAL A 205 2.46 2.53 7.52
N SER A 206 2.87 3.72 7.91
CA SER A 206 2.74 4.96 7.15
C SER A 206 3.90 5.87 7.51
N ASN A 207 4.14 6.92 6.74
CA ASN A 207 4.95 8.02 7.24
C ASN A 207 4.28 8.65 8.47
N SER A 208 5.07 9.23 9.36
CA SER A 208 4.61 10.04 10.49
C SER A 208 4.24 11.47 10.07
N GLY A 209 3.94 12.31 11.04
CA GLY A 209 3.54 13.71 10.85
C GLY A 209 2.04 13.91 11.05
N ILE A 210 1.60 15.15 10.92
CA ILE A 210 0.19 15.53 11.11
C ILE A 210 -0.62 15.01 9.92
N ALA A 211 -1.71 14.30 10.21
CA ALA A 211 -2.66 13.88 9.19
C ALA A 211 -3.28 15.11 8.50
N ALA A 212 -3.50 15.02 7.20
CA ALA A 212 -3.94 16.12 6.36
C ALA A 212 -4.95 15.63 5.32
N SER A 213 -5.77 16.54 4.80
CA SER A 213 -6.66 16.23 3.68
C SER A 213 -5.89 16.16 2.35
N TRP A 214 -6.50 15.57 1.32
CA TRP A 214 -5.94 15.64 -0.02
C TRP A 214 -5.77 17.09 -0.52
N ALA A 215 -6.68 18.00 -0.14
CA ALA A 215 -6.58 19.42 -0.45
C ALA A 215 -5.37 20.06 0.26
N ASP A 216 -5.13 19.76 1.56
CA ASP A 216 -3.98 20.28 2.30
C ASP A 216 -2.66 19.70 1.76
N ILE A 217 -2.63 18.41 1.41
CA ILE A 217 -1.48 17.79 0.75
C ILE A 217 -1.19 18.47 -0.59
N THR A 218 -2.23 18.81 -1.36
CA THR A 218 -2.04 19.55 -2.62
C THR A 218 -1.44 20.93 -2.39
N ARG A 219 -1.88 21.66 -1.37
CA ARG A 219 -1.27 22.96 -0.97
C ARG A 219 0.18 22.79 -0.60
N GLU A 220 0.51 21.76 0.17
CA GLU A 220 1.90 21.43 0.55
C GLU A 220 2.76 21.09 -0.68
N ILE A 221 2.23 20.29 -1.63
CA ILE A 221 2.91 19.98 -2.90
C ILE A 221 3.23 21.27 -3.67
N PHE A 222 2.25 22.16 -3.81
CA PHE A 222 2.42 23.41 -4.54
C PHE A 222 3.42 24.34 -3.85
N ALA A 223 3.35 24.47 -2.51
CA ALA A 223 4.31 25.26 -1.75
C ALA A 223 5.74 24.74 -1.90
N GLN A 224 5.95 23.43 -1.77
CA GLN A 224 7.29 22.83 -1.91
C GLN A 224 7.82 22.87 -3.35
N ALA A 225 6.93 22.79 -4.35
CA ALA A 225 7.29 22.90 -5.77
C ALA A 225 7.37 24.36 -6.28
N SER A 226 7.10 25.35 -5.41
CA SER A 226 7.09 26.79 -5.74
C SER A 226 6.05 27.16 -6.81
N TYR A 227 4.87 26.53 -6.77
CA TYR A 227 3.73 26.90 -7.60
C TYR A 227 2.82 27.86 -6.83
N ASP A 228 2.57 29.05 -7.37
CA ASP A 228 1.58 30.02 -6.82
C ASP A 228 0.20 29.74 -7.40
N LEU A 229 -0.47 28.70 -6.87
CA LEU A 229 -1.76 28.20 -7.34
C LEU A 229 -2.75 28.04 -6.18
N GLN A 230 -4.03 28.28 -6.50
CA GLN A 230 -5.12 28.14 -5.54
C GLN A 230 -5.68 26.69 -5.57
N VAL A 231 -5.98 26.15 -4.39
CA VAL A 231 -6.67 24.85 -4.24
C VAL A 231 -8.07 25.10 -3.69
N THR A 232 -9.09 24.72 -4.44
CA THR A 232 -10.49 24.81 -4.00
C THR A 232 -10.89 23.54 -3.29
N ASP A 233 -11.43 23.66 -2.07
CA ASP A 233 -11.93 22.53 -1.30
C ASP A 233 -13.26 22.03 -1.83
N THR A 234 -13.44 20.70 -1.80
CA THR A 234 -14.73 20.04 -2.02
C THR A 234 -14.88 18.87 -1.06
N THR A 235 -16.11 18.38 -0.88
CA THR A 235 -16.34 17.12 -0.14
C THR A 235 -16.30 15.92 -1.07
N THR A 236 -16.05 14.74 -0.50
CA THR A 236 -16.13 13.45 -1.22
C THR A 236 -17.48 13.30 -1.91
N ALA A 237 -18.58 13.61 -1.21
CA ALA A 237 -19.92 13.51 -1.73
C ALA A 237 -20.15 14.41 -2.95
N GLU A 238 -19.70 15.66 -2.91
CA GLU A 238 -19.89 16.60 -4.03
C GLU A 238 -18.95 16.28 -5.21
N TYR A 239 -17.70 15.85 -4.92
CA TYR A 239 -16.72 15.48 -5.96
C TYR A 239 -17.17 14.29 -6.83
N PHE A 240 -17.86 13.33 -6.21
CA PHE A 240 -18.34 12.12 -6.89
C PHE A 240 -19.82 12.18 -7.28
N LYS A 241 -20.51 13.27 -7.02
CA LYS A 241 -21.93 13.46 -7.35
C LYS A 241 -22.22 13.20 -8.82
N GLY A 242 -23.16 12.29 -9.08
CA GLY A 242 -23.56 11.91 -10.45
C GLY A 242 -22.56 11.03 -11.20
N LYS A 243 -21.54 10.49 -10.52
CA LYS A 243 -20.62 9.50 -11.09
C LYS A 243 -21.02 8.11 -10.59
N ASP A 244 -21.21 7.18 -11.51
CA ASP A 244 -21.51 5.78 -11.22
C ASP A 244 -20.23 4.96 -11.04
N GLY A 245 -20.31 3.83 -10.34
CA GLY A 245 -19.21 2.88 -10.19
C GLY A 245 -18.05 3.38 -9.30
N ILE A 246 -18.30 4.40 -8.48
CA ILE A 246 -17.32 4.92 -7.54
C ILE A 246 -17.40 4.12 -6.23
N ALA A 247 -16.27 3.56 -5.80
CA ALA A 247 -16.17 2.85 -4.55
C ALA A 247 -16.34 3.81 -3.35
N PRO A 248 -17.05 3.41 -2.28
CA PRO A 248 -17.01 4.13 -1.01
C PRO A 248 -15.59 4.20 -0.46
N ARG A 249 -15.20 5.36 0.03
CA ARG A 249 -13.87 5.62 0.59
C ARG A 249 -13.94 5.94 2.08
N PRO A 250 -13.02 5.42 2.91
CA PRO A 250 -12.92 5.86 4.30
C PRO A 250 -12.60 7.36 4.35
N LEU A 251 -13.29 8.11 5.22
CA LEU A 251 -12.98 9.53 5.44
C LEU A 251 -11.76 9.71 6.33
N GLN A 252 -11.49 8.75 7.20
CA GLN A 252 -10.29 8.72 8.03
C GLN A 252 -9.43 7.53 7.62
N SER A 253 -8.24 7.81 7.11
CA SER A 253 -7.23 6.83 6.65
C SER A 253 -5.98 6.84 7.53
N SER A 254 -6.03 7.52 8.68
CA SER A 254 -4.89 7.58 9.59
C SER A 254 -4.73 6.27 10.35
N LEU A 255 -3.54 5.71 10.29
CA LEU A 255 -3.17 4.46 10.96
C LEU A 255 -2.31 4.75 12.19
N SER A 256 -2.58 4.10 13.33
CA SER A 256 -1.73 4.17 14.51
C SER A 256 -0.38 3.52 14.22
N LEU A 257 0.68 4.22 14.56
CA LEU A 257 2.06 3.75 14.37
C LEU A 257 2.69 3.24 15.69
N GLU A 258 1.93 3.22 16.78
CA GLU A 258 2.42 2.85 18.12
C GLU A 258 3.09 1.47 18.12
N LYS A 259 2.49 0.48 17.45
CA LYS A 259 2.99 -0.91 17.45
C LYS A 259 4.33 -1.03 16.70
N ILE A 260 4.46 -0.43 15.53
CA ILE A 260 5.72 -0.51 14.79
C ILE A 260 6.81 0.33 15.48
N GLN A 261 6.46 1.47 16.09
CA GLN A 261 7.39 2.27 16.88
C GLN A 261 7.90 1.52 18.11
N ALA A 262 7.07 0.71 18.74
CA ALA A 262 7.49 -0.13 19.88
C ALA A 262 8.56 -1.17 19.50
N THR A 263 8.72 -1.50 18.21
CA THR A 263 9.85 -2.33 17.72
C THR A 263 11.18 -1.57 17.59
N GLY A 264 11.17 -0.26 17.83
CA GLY A 264 12.30 0.65 17.63
C GLY A 264 12.35 1.28 16.23
N PHE A 265 11.33 1.09 15.39
CA PHE A 265 11.22 1.79 14.11
C PHE A 265 10.79 3.24 14.33
N THR A 266 11.47 4.16 13.64
CA THR A 266 11.10 5.60 13.66
C THR A 266 10.59 5.99 12.27
N PRO A 267 9.27 6.14 12.09
CA PRO A 267 8.69 6.58 10.83
C PRO A 267 9.12 8.00 10.49
N ALA A 268 9.55 8.23 9.25
CA ALA A 268 9.90 9.56 8.76
C ALA A 268 8.64 10.42 8.57
N ASP A 269 8.76 11.75 8.74
CA ASP A 269 7.65 12.67 8.46
C ASP A 269 7.31 12.68 6.95
N TRP A 270 6.01 12.64 6.63
CA TRP A 270 5.57 12.58 5.23
C TRP A 270 5.95 13.84 4.43
N LYS A 271 6.03 15.02 5.08
CA LYS A 271 6.43 16.27 4.41
C LYS A 271 7.90 16.25 4.00
N GLU A 272 8.75 15.64 4.82
CA GLU A 272 10.18 15.48 4.50
C GLU A 272 10.38 14.53 3.31
N ASN A 273 9.69 13.39 3.29
CA ASN A 273 9.73 12.47 2.16
C ASN A 273 9.09 13.10 0.90
N LEU A 274 8.02 13.89 1.05
CA LEU A 274 7.42 14.64 -0.05
C LEU A 274 8.44 15.60 -0.69
N LYS A 275 9.20 16.32 0.14
CA LYS A 275 10.25 17.24 -0.34
C LYS A 275 11.31 16.50 -1.18
N GLN A 276 11.78 15.37 -0.68
CA GLN A 276 12.77 14.55 -1.40
C GLN A 276 12.17 14.02 -2.72
N TYR A 277 10.92 13.57 -2.69
CA TYR A 277 10.21 13.08 -3.86
C TYR A 277 10.06 14.18 -4.93
N ILE A 278 9.60 15.38 -4.55
CA ILE A 278 9.44 16.52 -5.48
C ILE A 278 10.79 16.92 -6.09
N GLN A 279 11.86 16.97 -5.30
CA GLN A 279 13.21 17.26 -5.81
C GLN A 279 13.65 16.26 -6.89
N LYS A 280 13.42 14.96 -6.64
CA LYS A 280 13.70 13.91 -7.64
C LYS A 280 12.89 14.13 -8.92
N GLU A 281 11.58 14.39 -8.81
CA GLU A 281 10.68 14.61 -9.95
C GLU A 281 10.99 15.88 -10.77
N GLN A 282 11.62 16.88 -10.17
CA GLN A 282 12.02 18.12 -10.84
C GLN A 282 13.39 17.99 -11.54
N THR A 283 14.21 17.00 -11.17
CA THR A 283 15.54 16.76 -11.75
C THR A 283 15.55 15.64 -12.79
N SER A 284 14.45 14.88 -12.92
CA SER A 284 14.25 13.81 -13.92
C SER A 284 13.58 14.35 -15.18
#